data_2f5eaa3bc32478cbd4472e7fa1a73fd0
#
_entry.id   2f5eaa3bc32478cbd4472e7fa1a73fd0
#
_cell.length_a   1.000
_cell.length_b   1.000
_cell.length_c   1.000
_cell.angle_alpha   90.00
_cell.angle_beta   90.00
_cell.angle_gamma   90.00
#
_symmetry.space_group_name_H-M   'P 1'
#
loop_
_entity.id
_entity.type
_entity.pdbx_description
1 polymer ?
#
loop_
_entity_poly.entity_id
_entity_poly.type
_entity_poly.pdbx_seq_one_letter_code
_entity_poly.pdbx_strand_id
1 'polypeptide(L)'
;KCSSGGAGYELGRTLMAQGYEVCGVRYNAEAGRAEHYIASTPEELIPAIGSKYIQSYTLDGFCAIDRKRKYLVTGTPCQIDSFRRYIRKFRVEDNFVLMDFFCHSVPSMWVWNKYLRMVEQVTGKVNYASWRNKHTGWHDSWAMGIDGEKTAEKMDWHDSYNLLIRGKKSFFNSSLSQ
;
A
#
# COMPACT_ATOMS: atom_id res chain seq x y z
N LYS A 1 12.33 -10.14 -4.40
CA LYS A 1 11.50 -11.14 -3.69
C LYS A 1 10.39 -10.40 -2.97
N CYS A 2 9.12 -10.64 -3.28
CA CYS A 2 8.00 -10.06 -2.56
C CYS A 2 7.01 -11.15 -2.12
N SER A 3 6.39 -10.96 -0.95
CA SER A 3 5.37 -11.87 -0.42
C SER A 3 3.97 -11.48 -0.86
N SER A 4 3.82 -10.27 -1.36
CA SER A 4 2.56 -9.73 -1.84
C SER A 4 2.85 -8.70 -2.94
N GLY A 5 1.93 -8.55 -3.86
CA GLY A 5 2.06 -7.60 -4.96
C GLY A 5 2.86 -8.09 -6.17
N GLY A 6 3.52 -9.27 -6.11
CA GLY A 6 4.30 -9.79 -7.23
C GLY A 6 3.45 -10.13 -8.45
N ALA A 7 2.32 -10.80 -8.23
CA ALA A 7 1.37 -11.10 -9.31
C ALA A 7 0.79 -9.82 -9.93
N GLY A 8 0.46 -8.83 -9.09
CA GLY A 8 -0.02 -7.52 -9.55
C GLY A 8 1.03 -6.76 -10.37
N TYR A 9 2.30 -6.82 -9.96
CA TYR A 9 3.40 -6.23 -10.71
C TYR A 9 3.58 -6.89 -12.09
N GLU A 10 3.61 -8.22 -12.16
CA GLU A 10 3.76 -8.95 -13.42
C GLU A 10 2.57 -8.74 -14.36
N LEU A 11 1.35 -8.74 -13.83
CA LEU A 11 0.16 -8.41 -14.61
C LEU A 11 0.25 -6.97 -15.15
N GLY A 12 0.61 -6.02 -14.28
CA GLY A 12 0.80 -4.61 -14.66
C GLY A 12 1.82 -4.45 -15.77
N ARG A 13 3.00 -5.05 -15.61
CA ARG A 13 4.08 -5.02 -16.62
C ARG A 13 3.62 -5.63 -17.96
N THR A 14 2.89 -6.73 -17.90
CA THR A 14 2.36 -7.40 -19.10
C THR A 14 1.34 -6.52 -19.83
N LEU A 15 0.44 -5.88 -19.09
CA LEU A 15 -0.56 -4.98 -19.67
C LEU A 15 0.08 -3.67 -20.18
N MET A 16 1.12 -3.16 -19.52
CA MET A 16 1.89 -2.00 -20.02
C MET A 16 2.48 -2.27 -21.39
N ALA A 17 2.99 -3.49 -21.63
CA ALA A 17 3.48 -3.90 -22.97
C ALA A 17 2.35 -3.93 -24.03
N GLN A 18 1.08 -3.92 -23.60
CA GLN A 18 -0.10 -3.86 -24.47
C GLN A 18 -0.72 -2.44 -24.52
N GLY A 19 -0.02 -1.43 -24.01
CA GLY A 19 -0.43 -0.03 -24.05
C GLY A 19 -1.36 0.40 -22.91
N TYR A 20 -1.43 -0.36 -21.82
CA TYR A 20 -2.10 0.05 -20.59
C TYR A 20 -1.18 0.86 -19.69
N GLU A 21 -1.76 1.75 -18.89
CA GLU A 21 -1.15 2.30 -17.70
C GLU A 21 -1.70 1.59 -16.45
N VAL A 22 -1.04 1.74 -15.31
CA VAL A 22 -1.47 1.10 -14.07
C VAL A 22 -1.80 2.16 -13.02
N CYS A 23 -3.04 2.15 -12.54
CA CYS A 23 -3.44 2.84 -11.33
C CYS A 23 -3.15 1.91 -10.15
N GLY A 24 -1.98 2.08 -9.55
CA GLY A 24 -1.47 1.31 -8.43
C GLY A 24 -1.50 2.10 -7.12
N VAL A 25 -1.02 1.49 -6.03
CA VAL A 25 -0.94 2.12 -4.71
C VAL A 25 0.50 2.15 -4.22
N ARG A 26 1.01 3.34 -3.91
CA ARG A 26 2.33 3.55 -3.29
C ARG A 26 2.19 4.10 -1.86
N TYR A 27 3.26 4.01 -1.08
CA TYR A 27 3.39 4.77 0.14
C TYR A 27 4.02 6.13 -0.17
N ASN A 28 3.34 7.21 0.21
CA ASN A 28 3.85 8.57 0.13
C ASN A 28 4.37 8.95 1.52
N ALA A 29 5.69 9.02 1.65
CA ALA A 29 6.37 9.32 2.91
C ALA A 29 6.14 10.77 3.37
N GLU A 30 6.04 11.72 2.45
CA GLU A 30 5.80 13.12 2.76
C GLU A 30 4.42 13.30 3.41
N ALA A 31 3.40 12.66 2.83
CA ALA A 31 2.03 12.71 3.34
C ALA A 31 1.76 11.66 4.44
N GLY A 32 2.69 10.74 4.70
CA GLY A 32 2.55 9.67 5.69
C GLY A 32 1.39 8.72 5.41
N ARG A 33 1.05 8.47 4.13
CA ARG A 33 -0.14 7.71 3.73
C ARG A 33 0.11 6.83 2.50
N ALA A 34 -0.74 5.83 2.31
CA ALA A 34 -0.85 5.16 1.03
C ALA A 34 -1.74 6.01 0.08
N GLU A 35 -1.42 6.02 -1.20
CA GLU A 35 -2.18 6.76 -2.19
C GLU A 35 -2.18 6.04 -3.55
N HIS A 36 -3.29 6.19 -4.28
CA HIS A 36 -3.35 5.76 -5.67
C HIS A 36 -2.60 6.75 -6.56
N TYR A 37 -1.90 6.21 -7.54
CA TYR A 37 -1.17 6.99 -8.54
C TYR A 37 -1.15 6.25 -9.89
N ILE A 38 -0.83 6.95 -10.96
CA ILE A 38 -0.66 6.36 -12.28
C ILE A 38 0.82 6.05 -12.51
N ALA A 39 1.10 4.82 -12.91
CA ALA A 39 2.40 4.38 -13.39
C ALA A 39 2.29 4.09 -14.90
N SER A 40 3.18 4.67 -15.69
CA SER A 40 3.24 4.53 -17.15
C SER A 40 4.37 3.63 -17.61
N THR A 41 5.33 3.34 -16.71
CA THR A 41 6.47 2.45 -16.97
C THR A 41 6.61 1.39 -15.87
N PRO A 42 7.29 0.25 -16.17
CA PRO A 42 7.55 -0.77 -15.15
C PRO A 42 8.35 -0.25 -13.94
N GLU A 43 9.24 0.71 -14.15
CA GLU A 43 10.04 1.34 -13.10
C GLU A 43 9.15 2.16 -12.16
N GLU A 44 8.23 2.93 -12.72
CA GLU A 44 7.25 3.69 -11.95
C GLU A 44 6.27 2.79 -11.18
N LEU A 45 6.09 1.53 -11.60
CA LEU A 45 5.24 0.56 -10.93
C LEU A 45 5.91 -0.08 -9.71
N ILE A 46 7.23 -0.02 -9.58
CA ILE A 46 7.97 -0.64 -8.47
C ILE A 46 7.44 -0.21 -7.08
N PRO A 47 7.12 1.08 -6.80
CA PRO A 47 6.58 1.50 -5.51
C PRO A 47 5.21 0.89 -5.17
N ALA A 48 4.48 0.36 -6.16
CA ALA A 48 3.22 -0.34 -5.93
C ALA A 48 3.40 -1.77 -5.38
N ILE A 49 4.61 -2.34 -5.49
CA ILE A 49 4.90 -3.68 -4.98
C ILE A 49 4.73 -3.73 -3.47
N GLY A 50 4.10 -4.78 -2.99
CA GLY A 50 3.84 -5.01 -1.57
C GLY A 50 2.52 -4.40 -1.08
N SER A 51 1.82 -5.16 -0.25
CA SER A 51 0.55 -4.71 0.35
C SER A 51 0.80 -3.59 1.36
N LYS A 52 -0.06 -2.57 1.33
CA LYS A 52 -0.10 -1.47 2.29
C LYS A 52 -1.32 -1.70 3.19
N TYR A 53 -1.10 -2.08 4.46
CA TYR A 53 -2.18 -2.37 5.40
C TYR A 53 -2.71 -1.12 6.09
N ILE A 54 -2.91 -0.06 5.31
CA ILE A 54 -3.53 1.21 5.71
C ILE A 54 -4.51 1.66 4.63
N GLN A 55 -5.38 2.59 4.97
CA GLN A 55 -6.28 3.20 3.98
C GLN A 55 -5.48 3.92 2.89
N SER A 56 -5.85 3.71 1.64
CA SER A 56 -5.26 4.44 0.51
C SER A 56 -6.14 5.63 0.12
N TYR A 57 -5.50 6.76 -0.10
CA TYR A 57 -6.12 7.94 -0.66
C TYR A 57 -6.31 7.75 -2.17
N THR A 58 -7.56 7.78 -2.62
CA THR A 58 -7.90 7.42 -4.01
C THR A 58 -8.05 8.63 -4.92
N LEU A 59 -8.30 9.81 -4.37
CA LEU A 59 -8.76 10.97 -5.14
C LEU A 59 -7.80 11.32 -6.28
N ASP A 60 -6.52 11.55 -5.97
CA ASP A 60 -5.56 12.04 -6.96
C ASP A 60 -5.35 11.00 -8.08
N GLY A 61 -5.19 9.72 -7.72
CA GLY A 61 -5.01 8.65 -8.70
C GLY A 61 -6.24 8.45 -9.58
N PHE A 62 -7.44 8.48 -9.02
CA PHE A 62 -8.66 8.27 -9.79
C PHE A 62 -9.03 9.49 -10.63
N CYS A 63 -8.75 10.71 -10.16
CA CYS A 63 -8.95 11.92 -10.96
C CYS A 63 -7.95 12.05 -12.12
N ALA A 64 -6.77 11.45 -12.01
CA ALA A 64 -5.77 11.44 -13.07
C ALA A 64 -6.10 10.48 -14.24
N ILE A 65 -7.10 9.60 -14.07
CA ILE A 65 -7.49 8.64 -15.11
C ILE A 65 -8.18 9.35 -16.27
N ASP A 66 -7.59 9.25 -17.46
CA ASP A 66 -8.25 9.62 -18.71
C ASP A 66 -9.08 8.43 -19.23
N ARG A 67 -10.40 8.57 -19.25
CA ARG A 67 -11.33 7.52 -19.68
C ARG A 67 -11.16 7.04 -21.13
N LYS A 68 -10.38 7.76 -21.94
CA LYS A 68 -10.07 7.38 -23.33
C LYS A 68 -8.85 6.48 -23.44
N ARG A 69 -8.07 6.34 -22.37
CA ARG A 69 -6.87 5.50 -22.32
C ARG A 69 -7.16 4.19 -21.60
N LYS A 70 -6.27 3.22 -21.72
CA LYS A 70 -6.41 1.89 -21.11
C LYS A 70 -5.68 1.82 -19.79
N TYR A 71 -6.34 1.27 -18.77
CA TYR A 71 -5.76 1.14 -17.42
C TYR A 71 -5.99 -0.23 -16.80
N LEU A 72 -4.98 -0.71 -16.09
CA LEU A 72 -5.19 -1.65 -14.99
C LEU A 72 -5.42 -0.83 -13.72
N VAL A 73 -6.57 -0.99 -13.06
CA VAL A 73 -6.86 -0.33 -11.79
C VAL A 73 -6.85 -1.36 -10.67
N THR A 74 -6.03 -1.14 -9.64
CA THR A 74 -5.89 -2.05 -8.50
C THR A 74 -6.46 -1.41 -7.24
N GLY A 75 -7.03 -2.20 -6.35
CA GLY A 75 -7.57 -1.69 -5.09
C GLY A 75 -8.23 -2.76 -4.23
N THR A 76 -8.77 -2.35 -3.10
CA THR A 76 -9.62 -3.21 -2.29
C THR A 76 -10.96 -3.47 -2.99
N PRO A 77 -11.69 -4.56 -2.66
CA PRO A 77 -12.96 -4.88 -3.33
C PRO A 77 -13.97 -3.74 -3.32
N CYS A 78 -14.08 -2.99 -2.21
CA CYS A 78 -14.98 -1.84 -2.11
C CYS A 78 -14.55 -0.66 -3.03
N GLN A 79 -13.25 -0.42 -3.19
CA GLN A 79 -12.73 0.60 -4.10
C GLN A 79 -12.99 0.20 -5.55
N ILE A 80 -12.71 -1.06 -5.89
CA ILE A 80 -12.91 -1.59 -7.25
C ILE A 80 -14.40 -1.63 -7.60
N ASP A 81 -15.29 -2.01 -6.67
CA ASP A 81 -16.74 -1.96 -6.93
C ASP A 81 -17.22 -0.51 -7.17
N SER A 82 -16.75 0.43 -6.37
CA SER A 82 -17.05 1.84 -6.56
C SER A 82 -16.57 2.35 -7.93
N PHE A 83 -15.33 2.02 -8.30
CA PHE A 83 -14.77 2.40 -9.59
C PHE A 83 -15.49 1.72 -10.77
N ARG A 84 -15.87 0.45 -10.62
CA ARG A 84 -16.67 -0.29 -11.62
C ARG A 84 -18.00 0.41 -11.89
N ARG A 85 -18.69 0.87 -10.85
CA ARG A 85 -19.94 1.65 -11.02
C ARG A 85 -19.71 2.96 -11.78
N TYR A 86 -18.59 3.62 -11.50
CA TYR A 86 -18.20 4.85 -12.19
C TYR A 86 -17.99 4.62 -13.68
N ILE A 87 -17.17 3.65 -14.10
CA ILE A 87 -16.88 3.40 -15.52
C ILE A 87 -18.11 2.93 -16.29
N ARG A 88 -19.00 2.13 -15.66
CA ARG A 88 -20.29 1.73 -16.23
C ARG A 88 -21.20 2.91 -16.55
N LYS A 89 -21.22 3.91 -15.67
CA LYS A 89 -22.02 5.13 -15.91
C LYS A 89 -21.60 5.85 -17.20
N PHE A 90 -20.32 5.77 -17.55
CA PHE A 90 -19.77 6.40 -18.75
C PHE A 90 -19.64 5.43 -19.94
N ARG A 91 -19.98 4.16 -19.77
CA ARG A 91 -19.89 3.11 -20.82
C ARG A 91 -18.48 2.99 -21.41
N VAL A 92 -17.48 2.92 -20.54
CA VAL A 92 -16.06 2.88 -20.92
C VAL A 92 -15.34 1.65 -20.34
N GLU A 93 -16.09 0.62 -19.96
CA GLU A 93 -15.56 -0.57 -19.28
C GLU A 93 -14.43 -1.26 -20.07
N ASP A 94 -14.52 -1.26 -21.39
CA ASP A 94 -13.55 -1.90 -22.29
C ASP A 94 -12.12 -1.31 -22.18
N ASN A 95 -12.00 -0.12 -21.62
CA ASN A 95 -10.72 0.53 -21.39
C ASN A 95 -10.06 0.12 -20.05
N PHE A 96 -10.75 -0.72 -19.24
CA PHE A 96 -10.29 -0.98 -17.88
C PHE A 96 -10.20 -2.47 -17.59
N VAL A 97 -9.03 -2.87 -17.08
CA VAL A 97 -8.86 -4.13 -16.34
C VAL A 97 -8.93 -3.80 -14.85
N LEU A 98 -9.80 -4.45 -14.11
CA LEU A 98 -10.00 -4.22 -12.69
C LEU A 98 -9.44 -5.39 -11.90
N MET A 99 -8.55 -5.12 -10.93
CA MET A 99 -7.96 -6.13 -10.07
C MET A 99 -8.19 -5.76 -8.61
N ASP A 100 -8.86 -6.64 -7.90
CA ASP A 100 -8.97 -6.59 -6.44
C ASP A 100 -8.26 -7.77 -5.78
N PHE A 101 -8.26 -7.80 -4.46
CA PHE A 101 -7.67 -8.86 -3.65
C PHE A 101 -8.51 -9.08 -2.39
N PHE A 102 -8.37 -10.25 -1.77
CA PHE A 102 -9.06 -10.53 -0.52
C PHE A 102 -8.64 -9.53 0.56
N CYS A 103 -9.61 -8.79 1.08
CA CYS A 103 -9.41 -7.75 2.08
C CYS A 103 -10.22 -8.10 3.34
N HIS A 104 -9.54 -8.25 4.47
CA HIS A 104 -10.20 -8.49 5.75
C HIS A 104 -10.61 -7.20 6.47
N SER A 105 -10.00 -6.12 6.18
CA SER A 105 -10.24 -4.73 6.61
C SER A 105 -8.93 -3.94 6.60
N VAL A 106 -9.04 -2.65 6.85
CA VAL A 106 -7.88 -1.77 7.10
C VAL A 106 -8.15 -0.97 8.36
N PRO A 107 -7.12 -0.69 9.18
CA PRO A 107 -7.27 0.18 10.35
C PRO A 107 -7.58 1.61 9.92
N SER A 108 -8.11 2.39 10.85
CA SER A 108 -8.30 3.82 10.63
C SER A 108 -6.95 4.54 10.51
N MET A 109 -6.94 5.67 9.82
CA MET A 109 -5.74 6.51 9.73
C MET A 109 -5.27 7.04 11.10
N TRP A 110 -6.16 7.11 12.11
CA TRP A 110 -5.78 7.44 13.48
C TRP A 110 -4.79 6.43 14.08
N VAL A 111 -5.02 5.13 13.83
CA VAL A 111 -4.12 4.05 14.28
C VAL A 111 -2.77 4.18 13.59
N TRP A 112 -2.77 4.37 12.27
CA TRP A 112 -1.54 4.56 11.50
C TRP A 112 -0.76 5.78 11.96
N ASN A 113 -1.40 6.93 12.11
CA ASN A 113 -0.77 8.16 12.55
C ASN A 113 -0.24 8.06 13.99
N LYS A 114 -0.93 7.31 14.87
CA LYS A 114 -0.40 7.03 16.21
C LYS A 114 0.86 6.18 16.13
N TYR A 115 0.85 5.14 15.29
CA TYR A 115 2.00 4.28 15.07
C TYR A 115 3.19 5.06 14.51
N LEU A 116 2.99 5.86 13.47
CA LEU A 116 4.05 6.71 12.92
C LEU A 116 4.70 7.60 14.00
N ARG A 117 3.90 8.33 14.77
CA ARG A 117 4.43 9.19 15.85
C ARG A 117 5.30 8.42 16.86
N MET A 118 4.93 7.17 17.16
CA MET A 118 5.73 6.34 18.07
C MET A 118 7.05 5.91 17.42
N VAL A 119 7.01 5.46 16.19
CA VAL A 119 8.19 4.99 15.46
C VAL A 119 9.16 6.14 15.18
N GLU A 120 8.65 7.28 14.79
CA GLU A 120 9.45 8.47 14.45
C GLU A 120 10.25 9.05 15.64
N GLN A 121 9.87 8.72 16.86
CA GLN A 121 10.69 9.05 18.04
C GLN A 121 12.07 8.35 18.00
N VAL A 122 12.12 7.16 17.42
CA VAL A 122 13.34 6.36 17.28
C VAL A 122 14.00 6.58 15.93
N THR A 123 13.22 6.48 14.85
CA THR A 123 13.75 6.45 13.48
C THR A 123 13.95 7.82 12.85
N GLY A 124 13.42 8.90 13.44
CA GLY A 124 13.18 10.14 12.74
C GLY A 124 12.02 10.03 11.76
N LYS A 125 11.80 11.00 10.91
CA LYS A 125 10.72 10.98 9.92
C LYS A 125 10.80 9.74 9.06
N VAL A 126 9.68 9.03 8.91
CA VAL A 126 9.62 7.78 8.14
C VAL A 126 9.63 8.07 6.65
N ASN A 127 10.62 7.51 5.95
CA ASN A 127 10.78 7.65 4.50
C ASN A 127 10.24 6.45 3.72
N TYR A 128 10.20 5.28 4.35
CA TYR A 128 9.71 4.05 3.73
C TYR A 128 9.07 3.14 4.77
N ALA A 129 7.99 2.47 4.38
CA ALA A 129 7.31 1.45 5.18
C ALA A 129 6.98 0.21 4.33
N SER A 130 7.28 -0.96 4.86
CA SER A 130 6.98 -2.27 4.26
C SER A 130 6.30 -3.15 5.27
N TRP A 131 5.01 -3.44 5.09
CA TRP A 131 4.19 -4.17 6.06
C TRP A 131 4.43 -5.68 6.10
N ARG A 132 5.02 -6.24 5.06
CA ARG A 132 5.33 -7.67 4.97
C ARG A 132 6.77 -7.84 4.49
N ASN A 133 7.71 -7.38 5.29
CA ASN A 133 9.13 -7.51 4.98
C ASN A 133 9.59 -8.97 5.10
N LYS A 134 10.50 -9.37 4.22
CA LYS A 134 11.00 -10.75 4.10
C LYS A 134 12.41 -10.94 4.67
N HIS A 135 12.87 -10.07 5.55
CA HIS A 135 14.22 -10.19 6.10
C HIS A 135 14.42 -11.47 6.92
N THR A 136 13.34 -12.00 7.54
CA THR A 136 13.33 -13.26 8.27
C THR A 136 13.02 -14.49 7.42
N GLY A 137 12.74 -14.31 6.12
CA GLY A 137 12.44 -15.39 5.18
C GLY A 137 10.98 -15.48 4.75
N TRP A 138 10.66 -16.52 3.96
CA TRP A 138 9.33 -16.68 3.38
C TRP A 138 8.26 -17.13 4.37
N HIS A 139 8.65 -17.98 5.34
CA HIS A 139 7.72 -18.57 6.30
C HIS A 139 7.35 -17.60 7.42
N ASP A 140 8.25 -16.64 7.71
CA ASP A 140 8.09 -15.66 8.78
C ASP A 140 8.10 -14.24 8.22
N SER A 141 7.13 -13.94 7.34
CA SER A 141 7.00 -12.62 6.71
C SER A 141 6.08 -11.68 7.49
N TRP A 142 6.19 -11.69 8.80
CA TRP A 142 5.41 -10.86 9.70
C TRP A 142 6.12 -9.57 10.13
N ALA A 143 7.35 -9.40 9.69
CA ALA A 143 8.10 -8.21 10.00
C ALA A 143 7.62 -6.99 9.21
N MET A 144 7.59 -5.87 9.90
CA MET A 144 7.41 -4.56 9.32
C MET A 144 8.78 -3.88 9.19
N GLY A 145 9.13 -3.46 7.99
CA GLY A 145 10.34 -2.67 7.74
C GLY A 145 9.98 -1.19 7.72
N ILE A 146 10.68 -0.41 8.52
CA ILE A 146 10.54 1.05 8.56
C ILE A 146 11.92 1.66 8.36
N ASP A 147 12.08 2.50 7.36
CA ASP A 147 13.28 3.29 7.14
C ASP A 147 12.97 4.74 7.47
N GLY A 148 13.68 5.31 8.41
CA GLY A 148 13.57 6.70 8.82
C GLY A 148 14.83 7.51 8.49
N GLU A 149 14.82 8.79 8.80
CA GLU A 149 15.97 9.70 8.56
C GLU A 149 17.20 9.33 9.38
N LYS A 150 17.01 8.78 10.59
CA LYS A 150 18.10 8.47 11.53
C LYS A 150 18.53 7.01 11.47
N THR A 151 17.58 6.11 11.36
CA THR A 151 17.84 4.66 11.39
C THR A 151 16.74 3.90 10.66
N ALA A 152 17.07 2.66 10.26
CA ALA A 152 16.13 1.71 9.69
C ALA A 152 15.85 0.61 10.73
N GLU A 153 14.57 0.36 10.99
CA GLU A 153 14.12 -0.62 11.96
C GLU A 153 13.33 -1.76 11.30
N LYS A 154 13.56 -2.97 11.79
CA LYS A 154 12.80 -4.16 11.44
C LYS A 154 12.04 -4.63 12.68
N MET A 155 10.74 -4.56 12.62
CA MET A 155 9.85 -4.85 13.74
C MET A 155 9.00 -6.06 13.44
N ASP A 156 8.72 -6.87 14.46
CA ASP A 156 7.72 -7.91 14.35
C ASP A 156 6.33 -7.27 14.15
N TRP A 157 5.60 -7.77 13.16
CA TRP A 157 4.26 -7.29 12.85
C TRP A 157 3.28 -7.49 14.02
N HIS A 158 3.37 -8.65 14.69
CA HIS A 158 2.48 -8.95 15.81
C HIS A 158 2.79 -8.09 17.03
N ASP A 159 4.06 -7.87 17.31
CA ASP A 159 4.50 -7.13 18.49
C ASP A 159 4.37 -5.61 18.32
N SER A 160 4.31 -5.13 17.10
CA SER A 160 4.18 -3.70 16.82
C SER A 160 2.79 -3.29 16.33
N TYR A 161 2.58 -3.39 15.03
CA TYR A 161 1.42 -2.81 14.39
C TYR A 161 0.13 -3.61 14.64
N ASN A 162 0.18 -4.94 14.51
CA ASN A 162 -0.99 -5.78 14.69
C ASN A 162 -1.51 -5.76 16.14
N LEU A 163 -0.60 -5.75 17.11
CA LEU A 163 -0.99 -5.62 18.52
C LEU A 163 -1.54 -4.24 18.85
N LEU A 164 -1.03 -3.20 18.22
CA LEU A 164 -1.59 -1.85 18.35
C LEU A 164 -3.03 -1.80 17.83
N ILE A 165 -3.31 -2.42 16.68
CA ILE A 165 -4.66 -2.50 16.09
C ILE A 165 -5.60 -3.28 17.02
N ARG A 166 -5.14 -4.38 17.60
CA ARG A 166 -5.95 -5.24 18.50
C ARG A 166 -6.11 -4.68 19.91
N GLY A 167 -5.58 -3.49 20.18
CA GLY A 167 -5.68 -2.84 21.48
C GLY A 167 -4.80 -3.47 22.57
N LYS A 168 -3.90 -4.40 22.22
CA LYS A 168 -2.92 -4.94 23.15
C LYS A 168 -1.72 -4.01 23.26
N LYS A 169 -1.09 -3.94 24.44
CA LYS A 169 0.18 -3.22 24.59
C LYS A 169 1.22 -3.87 23.68
N SER A 170 1.74 -3.13 22.73
CA SER A 170 2.84 -3.59 21.90
C SER A 170 4.17 -3.46 22.68
N PHE A 171 5.16 -4.22 22.28
CA PHE A 171 6.55 -4.08 22.76
C PHE A 171 7.02 -2.60 22.66
N PHE A 172 6.59 -1.91 21.64
CA PHE A 172 6.86 -0.49 21.42
C PHE A 172 6.31 0.42 22.53
N ASN A 173 5.12 0.11 23.07
CA ASN A 173 4.54 0.89 24.16
C ASN A 173 5.27 0.70 25.49
N SER A 174 5.93 -0.43 25.70
CA SER A 174 6.68 -0.69 26.93
C SER A 174 8.07 -0.05 26.94
N SER A 175 8.70 0.12 25.78
CA SER A 175 10.01 0.76 25.66
C SER A 175 9.98 2.28 25.57
N LEU A 176 8.84 2.86 25.21
CA LEU A 176 8.66 4.33 25.13
C LEU A 176 8.02 4.93 26.39
N SER A 177 7.64 4.11 27.37
CA SER A 177 7.10 4.53 28.66
C SER A 177 8.14 4.55 29.78
N GLN A 178 9.40 4.36 29.48
CA GLN A 178 10.54 4.60 30.32
C GLN A 178 11.31 5.83 29.83
#